data_7eb12712626ee2e776713c07b2d359a2
#
_entry.id   7eb12712626ee2e776713c07b2d359a2
#
_cell.length_a   1.000
_cell.length_b   1.000
_cell.length_c   1.000
_cell.angle_alpha   90.00
_cell.angle_beta   90.00
_cell.angle_gamma   90.00
#
_symmetry.space_group_name_H-M   'P 1'
#
loop_
_entity.id
_entity.type
_entity.pdbx_description
1 polymer ?
#
loop_
_entity_poly.entity_id
_entity_poly.type
_entity_poly.pdbx_seq_one_letter_code
_entity_poly.pdbx_strand_id
1 'polypeptide(L)'
;MFIGRILSLRKFLLSLLLVACILSVWALIIWFGGESPLKGFQYILDGSLGNHYQLLSTLNKMVPLILAAAAVAVPAWTGMWNIGGEGQLLLGAFGAALIGFSFDFGAGLLNIIVALVVSAAFGMAWAAWPAIFKIKLRMDEVVTTLMGNYIAAQLIAYLINKPFRDPRSPLAQTPYIKSGYIIPYLFEGSQFSATFFVAVGVIIVLFVFRRRFLTGYEFEITGSNSVFAELSGIRVKKMKLLSMLIGGALAGLAGGLLVLGMTQRVMQSFSPGYGFTGLLICLLAFNEPLLILGIAFLFSVLQTGSVNLQLLTSVPAEISGVLQAIMVLFVAAFKTFMVG
;
A
#
# COMPACT_ATOMS: atom_id res chain seq x y z
N MET A 1 -24.53 9.13 -32.63
CA MET A 1 -23.60 7.99 -32.78
C MET A 1 -22.18 8.41 -33.21
N PHE A 2 -22.03 9.36 -34.17
CA PHE A 2 -20.73 9.85 -34.67
C PHE A 2 -19.90 10.63 -33.62
N ILE A 3 -20.50 11.52 -32.83
CA ILE A 3 -19.84 12.33 -31.78
C ILE A 3 -19.26 11.46 -30.66
N GLY A 4 -19.97 10.39 -30.26
CA GLY A 4 -19.47 9.46 -29.25
C GLY A 4 -18.23 8.67 -29.70
N ARG A 5 -18.13 8.33 -31.01
CA ARG A 5 -16.93 7.67 -31.56
C ARG A 5 -15.73 8.62 -31.66
N ILE A 6 -15.94 9.88 -32.00
CA ILE A 6 -14.86 10.89 -32.07
C ILE A 6 -14.32 11.17 -30.65
N LEU A 7 -15.21 11.31 -29.66
CA LEU A 7 -14.81 11.47 -28.24
C LEU A 7 -14.06 10.25 -27.71
N SER A 8 -14.45 9.02 -28.08
CA SER A 8 -13.75 7.81 -27.70
C SER A 8 -12.38 7.70 -28.37
N LEU A 9 -12.26 8.07 -29.64
CA LEU A 9 -10.97 8.07 -30.35
C LEU A 9 -10.01 9.12 -29.81
N ARG A 10 -10.50 10.34 -29.52
CA ARG A 10 -9.69 11.39 -28.86
C ARG A 10 -9.16 10.93 -27.50
N LYS A 11 -10.02 10.32 -26.67
CA LYS A 11 -9.63 9.78 -25.37
C LYS A 11 -8.59 8.67 -25.50
N PHE A 12 -8.76 7.78 -26.47
CA PHE A 12 -7.81 6.71 -26.77
C PHE A 12 -6.45 7.26 -27.22
N LEU A 13 -6.44 8.21 -28.16
CA LEU A 13 -5.20 8.86 -28.65
C LEU A 13 -4.47 9.61 -27.53
N LEU A 14 -5.21 10.32 -26.68
CA LEU A 14 -4.65 10.99 -25.52
C LEU A 14 -4.05 10.01 -24.51
N SER A 15 -4.71 8.87 -24.27
CA SER A 15 -4.15 7.82 -23.39
C SER A 15 -2.87 7.22 -23.97
N LEU A 16 -2.82 7.02 -25.27
CA LEU A 16 -1.63 6.51 -25.96
C LEU A 16 -0.46 7.52 -25.91
N LEU A 17 -0.77 8.80 -26.08
CA LEU A 17 0.20 9.90 -25.93
C LEU A 17 0.76 9.94 -24.49
N LEU A 18 -0.11 9.79 -23.48
CA LEU A 18 0.29 9.74 -22.08
C LEU A 18 1.30 8.62 -21.85
N VAL A 19 0.98 7.40 -22.29
CA VAL A 19 1.87 6.23 -22.14
C VAL A 19 3.19 6.48 -22.87
N ALA A 20 3.15 7.02 -24.08
CA ALA A 20 4.37 7.37 -24.83
C ALA A 20 5.22 8.40 -24.11
N CYS A 21 4.61 9.44 -23.53
CA CYS A 21 5.33 10.44 -22.72
C CYS A 21 5.99 9.81 -21.48
N ILE A 22 5.27 8.95 -20.74
CA ILE A 22 5.83 8.26 -19.57
C ILE A 22 7.02 7.40 -20.00
N LEU A 23 6.88 6.57 -21.02
CA LEU A 23 7.95 5.71 -21.51
C LEU A 23 9.14 6.51 -22.05
N SER A 24 8.90 7.66 -22.70
CA SER A 24 9.97 8.54 -23.18
C SER A 24 10.76 9.16 -22.03
N VAL A 25 10.10 9.63 -20.99
CA VAL A 25 10.79 10.17 -19.81
C VAL A 25 11.57 9.07 -19.09
N TRP A 26 11.01 7.87 -18.96
CA TRP A 26 11.73 6.71 -18.41
C TRP A 26 12.96 6.35 -19.24
N ALA A 27 12.82 6.35 -20.58
CA ALA A 27 13.94 6.11 -21.50
C ALA A 27 15.06 7.16 -21.33
N LEU A 28 14.71 8.44 -21.19
CA LEU A 28 15.66 9.52 -20.94
C LEU A 28 16.41 9.32 -19.61
N ILE A 29 15.70 8.95 -18.54
CA ILE A 29 16.32 8.73 -17.23
C ILE A 29 17.33 7.57 -17.29
N ILE A 30 16.97 6.46 -17.94
CA ILE A 30 17.85 5.30 -18.12
C ILE A 30 19.06 5.69 -18.97
N TRP A 31 18.86 6.48 -20.03
CA TRP A 31 19.93 6.96 -20.90
C TRP A 31 20.91 7.88 -20.16
N PHE A 32 20.41 8.82 -19.34
CA PHE A 32 21.25 9.66 -18.48
C PHE A 32 22.00 8.85 -17.41
N GLY A 33 21.45 7.70 -17.01
CA GLY A 33 22.10 6.72 -16.14
C GLY A 33 23.23 5.94 -16.82
N GLY A 34 23.53 6.24 -18.10
CA GLY A 34 24.64 5.61 -18.84
C GLY A 34 24.28 4.30 -19.55
N GLU A 35 22.97 3.91 -19.56
CA GLU A 35 22.52 2.67 -20.17
C GLU A 35 21.59 2.90 -21.37
N SER A 36 21.58 1.91 -22.29
CA SER A 36 20.60 1.90 -23.37
C SER A 36 19.19 1.73 -22.81
N PRO A 37 18.22 2.62 -23.13
CA PRO A 37 16.86 2.52 -22.65
C PRO A 37 16.22 1.15 -22.91
N LEU A 38 16.44 0.57 -24.08
CA LEU A 38 15.91 -0.73 -24.45
C LEU A 38 16.42 -1.85 -23.53
N LYS A 39 17.75 -1.85 -23.25
CA LYS A 39 18.36 -2.79 -22.32
C LYS A 39 17.86 -2.57 -20.88
N GLY A 40 17.71 -1.31 -20.47
CA GLY A 40 17.18 -0.99 -19.14
C GLY A 40 15.75 -1.51 -18.93
N PHE A 41 14.87 -1.34 -19.92
CA PHE A 41 13.52 -1.94 -19.89
C PHE A 41 13.58 -3.47 -19.87
N GLN A 42 14.47 -4.07 -20.68
CA GLN A 42 14.66 -5.52 -20.67
C GLN A 42 15.11 -6.02 -19.29
N TYR A 43 16.09 -5.38 -18.65
CA TYR A 43 16.56 -5.74 -17.31
C TYR A 43 15.47 -5.64 -16.24
N ILE A 44 14.59 -4.63 -16.35
CA ILE A 44 13.41 -4.50 -15.45
C ILE A 44 12.44 -5.66 -15.67
N LEU A 45 12.12 -5.99 -16.90
CA LEU A 45 11.20 -7.10 -17.21
C LEU A 45 11.81 -8.45 -16.84
N ASP A 46 13.06 -8.70 -17.18
CA ASP A 46 13.76 -9.93 -16.84
C ASP A 46 13.89 -10.10 -15.32
N GLY A 47 14.17 -9.00 -14.59
CA GLY A 47 14.29 -9.01 -13.13
C GLY A 47 12.98 -9.18 -12.39
N SER A 48 11.85 -8.93 -13.03
CA SER A 48 10.52 -9.02 -12.40
C SER A 48 9.66 -10.19 -12.90
N LEU A 49 9.79 -10.55 -14.18
CA LEU A 49 8.93 -11.53 -14.87
C LEU A 49 9.74 -12.60 -15.60
N GLY A 50 11.08 -12.50 -15.70
CA GLY A 50 11.93 -13.31 -16.54
C GLY A 50 11.97 -14.80 -16.19
N ASN A 51 11.67 -15.15 -14.94
CA ASN A 51 11.53 -16.55 -14.52
C ASN A 51 10.50 -16.71 -13.40
N HIS A 52 10.17 -17.95 -13.07
CA HIS A 52 9.17 -18.28 -12.05
C HIS A 52 9.48 -17.66 -10.68
N TYR A 53 10.72 -17.68 -10.22
CA TYR A 53 11.11 -17.12 -8.92
C TYR A 53 10.99 -15.60 -8.87
N GLN A 54 11.32 -14.91 -9.96
CA GLN A 54 11.18 -13.45 -10.08
C GLN A 54 9.72 -13.04 -10.11
N LEU A 55 8.86 -13.78 -10.84
CA LEU A 55 7.41 -13.56 -10.81
C LEU A 55 6.84 -13.76 -9.40
N LEU A 56 7.22 -14.83 -8.70
CA LEU A 56 6.78 -15.07 -7.32
C LEU A 56 7.25 -13.98 -6.36
N SER A 57 8.48 -13.48 -6.53
CA SER A 57 8.99 -12.33 -5.75
C SER A 57 8.19 -11.05 -6.03
N THR A 58 7.84 -10.81 -7.28
CA THR A 58 7.00 -9.68 -7.70
C THR A 58 5.62 -9.77 -7.08
N LEU A 59 4.96 -10.94 -7.13
CA LEU A 59 3.66 -11.16 -6.49
C LEU A 59 3.71 -10.99 -4.97
N ASN A 60 4.81 -11.40 -4.35
CA ASN A 60 4.98 -11.25 -2.90
C ASN A 60 5.10 -9.77 -2.49
N LYS A 61 5.84 -8.95 -3.27
CA LYS A 61 5.93 -7.50 -3.06
C LYS A 61 4.62 -6.76 -3.29
N MET A 62 3.66 -7.33 -4.04
CA MET A 62 2.32 -6.74 -4.19
C MET A 62 1.55 -6.70 -2.86
N VAL A 63 1.80 -7.63 -1.93
CA VAL A 63 1.01 -7.79 -0.69
C VAL A 63 0.90 -6.48 0.10
N PRO A 64 2.01 -5.85 0.54
CA PRO A 64 1.94 -4.59 1.27
C PRO A 64 1.37 -3.45 0.40
N LEU A 65 1.66 -3.43 -0.90
CA LEU A 65 1.18 -2.39 -1.81
C LEU A 65 -0.34 -2.41 -1.98
N ILE A 66 -0.93 -3.59 -2.15
CA ILE A 66 -2.39 -3.79 -2.26
C ILE A 66 -3.08 -3.26 -1.00
N LEU A 67 -2.63 -3.67 0.17
CA LEU A 67 -3.27 -3.30 1.43
C LEU A 67 -3.04 -1.85 1.82
N ALA A 68 -1.85 -1.31 1.54
CA ALA A 68 -1.57 0.11 1.72
C ALA A 68 -2.44 0.98 0.79
N ALA A 69 -2.65 0.57 -0.46
CA ALA A 69 -3.56 1.27 -1.37
C ALA A 69 -5.02 1.18 -0.90
N ALA A 70 -5.46 0.01 -0.43
CA ALA A 70 -6.79 -0.17 0.15
C ALA A 70 -7.00 0.69 1.41
N ALA A 71 -5.96 0.86 2.23
CA ALA A 71 -5.97 1.71 3.42
C ALA A 71 -6.20 3.20 3.11
N VAL A 72 -5.87 3.65 1.90
CA VAL A 72 -6.19 4.99 1.40
C VAL A 72 -7.55 5.03 0.71
N ALA A 73 -7.89 3.99 -0.07
CA ALA A 73 -9.11 3.95 -0.87
C ALA A 73 -10.39 4.00 -0.01
N VAL A 74 -10.42 3.26 1.10
CA VAL A 74 -11.61 3.20 1.96
C VAL A 74 -11.95 4.55 2.61
N PRO A 75 -11.03 5.30 3.22
CA PRO A 75 -11.29 6.67 3.65
C PRO A 75 -11.70 7.60 2.50
N ALA A 76 -11.07 7.47 1.32
CA ALA A 76 -11.38 8.30 0.16
C ALA A 76 -12.84 8.17 -0.31
N TRP A 77 -13.49 7.02 -0.11
CA TRP A 77 -14.93 6.87 -0.40
C TRP A 77 -15.83 7.78 0.45
N THR A 78 -15.36 8.24 1.62
CA THR A 78 -16.08 9.19 2.48
C THR A 78 -15.58 10.62 2.35
N GLY A 79 -14.71 10.90 1.38
CA GLY A 79 -14.07 12.19 1.19
C GLY A 79 -12.99 12.51 2.22
N MET A 80 -12.45 11.49 2.93
CA MET A 80 -11.33 11.62 3.86
C MET A 80 -10.04 11.16 3.20
N TRP A 81 -8.92 11.82 3.50
CA TRP A 81 -7.59 11.46 3.00
C TRP A 81 -6.73 10.85 4.09
N ASN A 82 -6.42 9.57 4.00
CA ASN A 82 -5.51 8.87 4.91
C ASN A 82 -4.11 8.79 4.32
N ILE A 83 -3.27 9.78 4.59
CA ILE A 83 -1.83 9.75 4.21
C ILE A 83 -0.99 9.06 5.29
N GLY A 84 -1.61 8.68 6.41
CA GLY A 84 -0.99 8.02 7.56
C GLY A 84 -0.70 6.53 7.40
N GLY A 85 -0.89 5.98 6.20
CA GLY A 85 -0.75 4.55 5.94
C GLY A 85 0.62 3.98 6.32
N GLU A 86 1.69 4.77 6.18
CA GLU A 86 3.04 4.34 6.56
C GLU A 86 3.17 4.11 8.07
N GLY A 87 2.75 5.08 8.89
CA GLY A 87 2.81 4.96 10.35
C GLY A 87 1.89 3.86 10.90
N GLN A 88 0.70 3.72 10.30
CA GLN A 88 -0.26 2.68 10.65
C GLN A 88 0.29 1.27 10.33
N LEU A 89 0.99 1.13 9.20
CA LEU A 89 1.68 -0.10 8.79
C LEU A 89 2.81 -0.44 9.77
N LEU A 90 3.66 0.54 10.11
CA LEU A 90 4.77 0.34 11.05
C LEU A 90 4.28 -0.13 12.43
N LEU A 91 3.22 0.50 12.95
CA LEU A 91 2.64 0.09 14.25
C LEU A 91 1.96 -1.27 14.16
N GLY A 92 1.27 -1.56 13.05
CA GLY A 92 0.70 -2.88 12.81
C GLY A 92 1.77 -3.98 12.74
N ALA A 93 2.87 -3.72 12.05
CA ALA A 93 4.02 -4.62 12.00
C ALA A 93 4.60 -4.88 13.40
N PHE A 94 4.77 -3.81 14.19
CA PHE A 94 5.23 -3.93 15.57
C PHE A 94 4.24 -4.73 16.43
N GLY A 95 2.93 -4.50 16.31
CA GLY A 95 1.90 -5.25 17.01
C GLY A 95 1.95 -6.74 16.71
N ALA A 96 2.10 -7.12 15.43
CA ALA A 96 2.26 -8.52 15.01
C ALA A 96 3.54 -9.14 15.57
N ALA A 97 4.68 -8.42 15.51
CA ALA A 97 5.94 -8.87 16.05
C ALA A 97 5.89 -9.05 17.58
N LEU A 98 5.28 -8.09 18.29
CA LEU A 98 5.14 -8.10 19.75
C LEU A 98 4.41 -9.37 20.22
N ILE A 99 3.31 -9.71 19.59
CA ILE A 99 2.58 -10.96 19.87
C ILE A 99 3.43 -12.16 19.46
N GLY A 100 4.06 -12.11 18.28
CA GLY A 100 4.81 -13.21 17.71
C GLY A 100 6.03 -13.67 18.49
N PHE A 101 6.75 -12.75 19.15
CA PHE A 101 7.89 -13.15 19.98
C PHE A 101 7.54 -13.33 21.47
N SER A 102 6.46 -12.69 21.97
CA SER A 102 6.10 -12.74 23.39
C SER A 102 5.25 -13.94 23.75
N PHE A 103 4.24 -14.27 22.96
CA PHE A 103 3.21 -15.26 23.31
C PHE A 103 3.30 -16.51 22.41
N ASP A 104 2.62 -17.57 22.83
CA ASP A 104 2.38 -18.77 22.03
C ASP A 104 1.06 -19.39 22.51
N PHE A 105 0.09 -19.51 21.60
CA PHE A 105 -1.23 -20.04 21.90
C PHE A 105 -1.36 -21.53 21.53
N GLY A 106 -0.24 -22.18 21.19
CA GLY A 106 -0.15 -23.63 20.97
C GLY A 106 -0.63 -24.10 19.59
N ALA A 107 -1.44 -23.32 18.87
CA ALA A 107 -1.94 -23.67 17.52
C ALA A 107 -1.48 -22.62 16.49
N GLY A 108 -0.73 -23.05 15.46
CA GLY A 108 -0.13 -22.13 14.48
C GLY A 108 -1.16 -21.21 13.79
N LEU A 109 -2.32 -21.73 13.40
CA LEU A 109 -3.37 -20.92 12.80
C LEU A 109 -3.92 -19.87 13.78
N LEU A 110 -4.12 -20.21 15.05
CA LEU A 110 -4.57 -19.29 16.09
C LEU A 110 -3.54 -18.19 16.31
N ASN A 111 -2.25 -18.54 16.37
CA ASN A 111 -1.16 -17.60 16.48
C ASN A 111 -1.20 -16.55 15.36
N ILE A 112 -1.32 -17.00 14.10
CA ILE A 112 -1.41 -16.12 12.93
C ILE A 112 -2.63 -15.20 13.02
N ILE A 113 -3.82 -15.74 13.32
CA ILE A 113 -5.05 -14.96 13.43
C ILE A 113 -4.93 -13.89 14.52
N VAL A 114 -4.45 -14.24 15.71
CA VAL A 114 -4.29 -13.30 16.82
C VAL A 114 -3.29 -12.20 16.43
N ALA A 115 -2.15 -12.54 15.83
CA ALA A 115 -1.17 -11.55 15.38
C ALA A 115 -1.76 -10.59 14.33
N LEU A 116 -2.54 -11.08 13.38
CA LEU A 116 -3.21 -10.24 12.36
C LEU A 116 -4.28 -9.33 12.97
N VAL A 117 -5.08 -9.83 13.93
CA VAL A 117 -6.08 -9.02 14.63
C VAL A 117 -5.40 -7.91 15.44
N VAL A 118 -4.32 -8.23 16.16
CA VAL A 118 -3.56 -7.22 16.91
C VAL A 118 -2.90 -6.23 15.97
N SER A 119 -2.35 -6.67 14.87
CA SER A 119 -1.77 -5.82 13.83
C SER A 119 -2.81 -4.82 13.27
N ALA A 120 -3.99 -5.30 12.93
CA ALA A 120 -5.11 -4.46 12.49
C ALA A 120 -5.54 -3.46 13.58
N ALA A 121 -5.62 -3.91 14.84
CA ALA A 121 -5.99 -3.06 15.97
C ALA A 121 -4.99 -1.94 16.22
N PHE A 122 -3.69 -2.21 16.11
CA PHE A 122 -2.64 -1.18 16.23
C PHE A 122 -2.72 -0.13 15.12
N GLY A 123 -2.89 -0.56 13.87
CA GLY A 123 -3.11 0.37 12.74
C GLY A 123 -4.39 1.18 12.89
N MET A 124 -5.49 0.54 13.31
CA MET A 124 -6.78 1.18 13.60
C MET A 124 -6.66 2.23 14.72
N ALA A 125 -6.02 1.88 15.84
CA ALA A 125 -5.81 2.78 16.96
C ALA A 125 -4.99 4.01 16.54
N TRP A 126 -3.98 3.82 15.68
CA TRP A 126 -3.19 4.92 15.17
C TRP A 126 -3.97 5.83 14.21
N ALA A 127 -4.87 5.29 13.43
CA ALA A 127 -5.75 6.08 12.55
C ALA A 127 -6.86 6.84 13.32
N ALA A 128 -7.17 6.43 14.53
CA ALA A 128 -8.29 6.99 15.30
C ALA A 128 -8.09 8.45 15.68
N TRP A 129 -6.90 8.85 16.15
CA TRP A 129 -6.68 10.22 16.63
C TRP A 129 -6.73 11.28 15.51
N PRO A 130 -6.16 11.09 14.29
CA PRO A 130 -6.34 12.03 13.19
C PRO A 130 -7.82 12.17 12.78
N ALA A 131 -8.53 11.02 12.73
CA ALA A 131 -9.95 11.02 12.41
C ALA A 131 -10.78 11.81 13.44
N ILE A 132 -10.50 11.62 14.73
CA ILE A 132 -11.17 12.37 15.82
C ILE A 132 -10.83 13.86 15.72
N PHE A 133 -9.57 14.23 15.44
CA PHE A 133 -9.16 15.62 15.30
C PHE A 133 -9.87 16.30 14.11
N LYS A 134 -10.01 15.61 12.98
CA LYS A 134 -10.81 16.10 11.85
C LYS A 134 -12.27 16.35 12.24
N ILE A 135 -12.89 15.38 12.90
CA ILE A 135 -14.33 15.40 13.20
C ILE A 135 -14.67 16.39 14.32
N LYS A 136 -13.86 16.47 15.38
CA LYS A 136 -14.12 17.31 16.55
C LYS A 136 -13.49 18.69 16.48
N LEU A 137 -12.25 18.76 16.00
CA LEU A 137 -11.45 19.98 16.00
C LEU A 137 -11.36 20.64 14.61
N ARG A 138 -11.91 20.00 13.58
CA ARG A 138 -11.86 20.44 12.17
C ARG A 138 -10.43 20.63 11.64
N MET A 139 -9.46 19.93 12.24
CA MET A 139 -8.08 19.94 11.76
C MET A 139 -7.97 19.24 10.42
N ASP A 140 -6.97 19.62 9.62
CA ASP A 140 -6.72 18.98 8.34
C ASP A 140 -6.19 17.54 8.57
N GLU A 141 -6.88 16.54 8.01
CA GLU A 141 -6.51 15.14 8.16
C GLU A 141 -5.24 14.76 7.38
N VAL A 142 -4.95 15.46 6.29
CA VAL A 142 -3.73 15.25 5.50
C VAL A 142 -2.51 15.58 6.36
N VAL A 143 -2.54 16.75 7.00
CA VAL A 143 -1.44 17.20 7.88
C VAL A 143 -1.32 16.29 9.09
N THR A 144 -2.42 15.98 9.77
CA THR A 144 -2.37 15.16 11.00
C THR A 144 -1.94 13.74 10.73
N THR A 145 -2.40 13.11 9.65
CA THR A 145 -1.99 11.76 9.28
C THR A 145 -0.54 11.72 8.79
N LEU A 146 -0.08 12.73 8.04
CA LEU A 146 1.30 12.84 7.61
C LEU A 146 2.26 13.00 8.80
N MET A 147 1.94 13.90 9.74
CA MET A 147 2.72 14.06 10.98
C MET A 147 2.73 12.75 11.79
N GLY A 148 1.61 12.03 11.80
CA GLY A 148 1.50 10.71 12.41
C GLY A 148 2.50 9.70 11.88
N ASN A 149 2.89 9.76 10.60
CA ASN A 149 3.92 8.86 10.05
C ASN A 149 5.28 9.09 10.69
N TYR A 150 5.69 10.36 10.85
CA TYR A 150 6.98 10.69 11.47
C TYR A 150 7.00 10.32 12.94
N ILE A 151 5.91 10.56 13.68
CA ILE A 151 5.79 10.17 15.10
C ILE A 151 5.85 8.64 15.22
N ALA A 152 5.12 7.90 14.37
CA ALA A 152 5.16 6.44 14.37
C ALA A 152 6.56 5.90 14.08
N ALA A 153 7.26 6.46 13.07
CA ALA A 153 8.61 6.04 12.72
C ALA A 153 9.59 6.23 13.89
N GLN A 154 9.54 7.37 14.59
CA GLN A 154 10.39 7.62 15.76
C GLN A 154 10.00 6.74 16.97
N LEU A 155 8.70 6.52 17.16
CA LEU A 155 8.21 5.62 18.22
C LEU A 155 8.71 4.19 17.98
N ILE A 156 8.59 3.67 16.77
CA ILE A 156 9.09 2.33 16.42
C ILE A 156 10.61 2.28 16.55
N ALA A 157 11.34 3.29 16.06
CA ALA A 157 12.78 3.37 16.24
C ALA A 157 13.19 3.31 17.71
N TYR A 158 12.49 4.03 18.60
CA TYR A 158 12.71 3.95 20.04
C TYR A 158 12.43 2.53 20.59
N LEU A 159 11.29 1.94 20.24
CA LEU A 159 10.86 0.64 20.75
C LEU A 159 11.85 -0.48 20.37
N ILE A 160 12.33 -0.50 19.12
CA ILE A 160 13.26 -1.53 18.64
C ILE A 160 14.73 -1.29 19.07
N ASN A 161 15.07 -0.07 19.53
CA ASN A 161 16.41 0.24 20.04
C ASN A 161 16.53 0.06 21.56
N LYS A 162 15.42 0.15 22.28
CA LYS A 162 15.43 0.15 23.76
C LYS A 162 14.66 -1.05 24.35
N PRO A 163 13.31 -0.96 24.60
CA PRO A 163 12.63 -1.98 25.40
C PRO A 163 12.48 -3.34 24.69
N PHE A 164 12.38 -3.34 23.37
CA PHE A 164 12.12 -4.57 22.57
C PHE A 164 13.27 -4.92 21.60
N ARG A 165 14.47 -4.41 21.91
CA ARG A 165 15.66 -4.77 21.14
C ARG A 165 16.04 -6.23 21.36
N ASP A 166 16.39 -6.93 20.30
CA ASP A 166 17.01 -8.25 20.38
C ASP A 166 18.42 -8.12 21.00
N PRO A 167 18.68 -8.65 22.22
CA PRO A 167 19.99 -8.55 22.84
C PRO A 167 21.08 -9.35 22.11
N ARG A 168 20.70 -10.25 21.20
CA ARG A 168 21.62 -11.08 20.41
C ARG A 168 22.07 -10.39 19.11
N SER A 169 21.48 -9.23 18.77
CA SER A 169 21.78 -8.52 17.54
C SER A 169 22.47 -7.19 17.81
N PRO A 170 23.52 -6.85 17.04
CA PRO A 170 24.11 -5.51 17.04
C PRO A 170 23.18 -4.45 16.42
N LEU A 171 22.25 -4.88 15.54
CA LEU A 171 21.32 -4.00 14.83
C LEU A 171 20.09 -3.67 15.68
N ALA A 172 19.47 -2.52 15.38
CA ALA A 172 18.20 -2.11 15.98
C ALA A 172 17.05 -2.91 15.35
N GLN A 173 16.61 -3.95 16.06
CA GLN A 173 15.55 -4.87 15.60
C GLN A 173 14.91 -5.60 16.77
N THR A 174 13.67 -6.10 16.55
CA THR A 174 13.01 -6.99 17.51
C THR A 174 13.58 -8.41 17.42
N PRO A 175 13.37 -9.25 18.44
CA PRO A 175 13.55 -10.69 18.29
C PRO A 175 12.73 -11.25 17.12
N TYR A 176 13.15 -12.41 16.61
CA TYR A 176 12.35 -13.16 15.64
C TYR A 176 11.03 -13.64 16.25
N ILE A 177 9.97 -13.62 15.45
CA ILE A 177 8.72 -14.26 15.84
C ILE A 177 8.93 -15.78 15.95
N LYS A 178 8.16 -16.43 16.82
CA LYS A 178 8.18 -17.89 16.97
C LYS A 178 7.70 -18.59 15.70
N SER A 179 8.17 -19.79 15.43
CA SER A 179 7.86 -20.55 14.22
C SER A 179 6.36 -20.75 13.97
N GLY A 180 5.56 -20.87 15.03
CA GLY A 180 4.10 -20.97 14.93
C GLY A 180 3.38 -19.74 14.39
N TYR A 181 4.07 -18.62 14.17
CA TYR A 181 3.53 -17.40 13.57
C TYR A 181 3.92 -17.21 12.11
N ILE A 182 4.86 -18.01 11.62
CA ILE A 182 5.36 -17.86 10.25
C ILE A 182 4.32 -18.43 9.28
N ILE A 183 3.86 -17.58 8.35
CA ILE A 183 3.02 -18.04 7.25
C ILE A 183 3.90 -18.81 6.26
N PRO A 184 3.58 -20.08 5.98
CA PRO A 184 4.45 -20.95 5.18
C PRO A 184 4.63 -20.42 3.76
N TYR A 185 5.82 -20.59 3.22
CA TYR A 185 6.08 -20.38 1.80
C TYR A 185 5.46 -21.52 0.98
N LEU A 186 4.88 -21.17 -0.15
CA LEU A 186 4.12 -22.12 -0.98
C LEU A 186 4.98 -22.84 -2.00
N PHE A 187 6.16 -22.31 -2.32
CA PHE A 187 7.09 -22.88 -3.28
C PHE A 187 8.50 -22.91 -2.69
N GLU A 188 9.17 -24.05 -2.81
CA GLU A 188 10.55 -24.20 -2.40
C GLU A 188 11.46 -23.22 -3.15
N GLY A 189 12.41 -22.62 -2.44
CA GLY A 189 13.33 -21.64 -3.00
C GLY A 189 12.73 -20.24 -3.26
N SER A 190 11.45 -20.01 -2.93
CA SER A 190 10.83 -18.68 -3.04
C SER A 190 10.30 -18.19 -1.70
N GLN A 191 10.18 -16.87 -1.55
CA GLN A 191 9.53 -16.26 -0.39
C GLN A 191 8.02 -16.06 -0.59
N PHE A 192 7.44 -16.59 -1.67
CA PHE A 192 6.02 -16.44 -1.95
C PHE A 192 5.17 -17.24 -0.96
N SER A 193 4.28 -16.56 -0.28
CA SER A 193 3.48 -17.11 0.81
C SER A 193 1.97 -16.89 0.60
N ALA A 194 1.17 -17.54 1.43
CA ALA A 194 -0.29 -17.39 1.42
C ALA A 194 -0.76 -15.95 1.70
N THR A 195 0.12 -15.06 2.15
CA THR A 195 -0.18 -13.63 2.35
C THR A 195 -0.73 -12.94 1.09
N PHE A 196 -0.27 -13.36 -0.09
CA PHE A 196 -0.78 -12.86 -1.36
C PHE A 196 -2.29 -13.10 -1.53
N PHE A 197 -2.75 -14.32 -1.26
CA PHE A 197 -4.16 -14.66 -1.36
C PHE A 197 -5.01 -13.92 -0.31
N VAL A 198 -4.45 -13.66 0.88
CA VAL A 198 -5.10 -12.85 1.91
C VAL A 198 -5.29 -11.41 1.40
N ALA A 199 -4.26 -10.80 0.82
CA ALA A 199 -4.33 -9.44 0.28
C ALA A 199 -5.34 -9.33 -0.87
N VAL A 200 -5.33 -10.28 -1.81
CA VAL A 200 -6.31 -10.35 -2.91
C VAL A 200 -7.72 -10.56 -2.36
N GLY A 201 -7.89 -11.47 -1.40
CA GLY A 201 -9.17 -11.72 -0.73
C GLY A 201 -9.74 -10.46 -0.07
N VAL A 202 -8.91 -9.67 0.59
CA VAL A 202 -9.31 -8.36 1.16
C VAL A 202 -9.84 -7.42 0.09
N ILE A 203 -9.19 -7.33 -1.07
CA ILE A 203 -9.68 -6.49 -2.18
C ILE A 203 -11.03 -6.96 -2.70
N ILE A 204 -11.22 -8.28 -2.84
CA ILE A 204 -12.50 -8.84 -3.26
C ILE A 204 -13.60 -8.51 -2.23
N VAL A 205 -13.31 -8.65 -0.94
CA VAL A 205 -14.23 -8.29 0.14
C VAL A 205 -14.56 -6.79 0.08
N LEU A 206 -13.59 -5.91 -0.11
CA LEU A 206 -13.82 -4.46 -0.24
C LEU A 206 -14.64 -4.11 -1.49
N PHE A 207 -14.43 -4.80 -2.61
CA PHE A 207 -15.22 -4.62 -3.82
C PHE A 207 -16.70 -5.00 -3.58
N VAL A 208 -16.94 -6.14 -2.94
CA VAL A 208 -18.29 -6.60 -2.58
C VAL A 208 -18.91 -5.66 -1.53
N PHE A 209 -18.15 -5.28 -0.50
CA PHE A 209 -18.57 -4.34 0.53
C PHE A 209 -19.08 -3.03 -0.07
N ARG A 210 -18.28 -2.42 -0.93
CA ARG A 210 -18.64 -1.15 -1.57
C ARG A 210 -19.92 -1.23 -2.40
N ARG A 211 -20.16 -2.36 -3.11
CA ARG A 211 -21.28 -2.51 -4.05
C ARG A 211 -22.54 -3.15 -3.48
N ARG A 212 -22.42 -3.91 -2.40
CA ARG A 212 -23.53 -4.73 -1.88
C ARG A 212 -23.98 -4.39 -0.48
N PHE A 213 -23.15 -3.71 0.31
CA PHE A 213 -23.49 -3.38 1.68
C PHE A 213 -23.99 -1.94 1.80
N LEU A 214 -24.99 -1.73 2.70
CA LEU A 214 -25.53 -0.41 2.99
C LEU A 214 -24.45 0.58 3.42
N THR A 215 -23.52 0.15 4.29
CA THR A 215 -22.42 1.00 4.76
C THR A 215 -21.50 1.42 3.64
N GLY A 216 -21.27 0.56 2.63
CA GLY A 216 -20.49 0.92 1.42
C GLY A 216 -21.17 2.03 0.62
N TYR A 217 -22.50 1.93 0.45
CA TYR A 217 -23.32 2.97 -0.16
C TYR A 217 -23.29 4.29 0.66
N GLU A 218 -23.44 4.20 1.99
CA GLU A 218 -23.37 5.38 2.88
C GLU A 218 -22.00 6.07 2.79
N PHE A 219 -20.90 5.32 2.59
CA PHE A 219 -19.58 5.87 2.37
C PHE A 219 -19.54 6.69 1.07
N GLU A 220 -20.04 6.16 -0.04
CA GLU A 220 -20.04 6.85 -1.33
C GLU A 220 -20.88 8.14 -1.31
N ILE A 221 -22.08 8.07 -0.73
CA ILE A 221 -22.92 9.26 -0.59
C ILE A 221 -22.26 10.31 0.31
N THR A 222 -21.65 9.88 1.43
CA THR A 222 -20.92 10.78 2.34
C THR A 222 -19.78 11.50 1.60
N GLY A 223 -19.05 10.81 0.73
CA GLY A 223 -17.94 11.40 -0.01
C GLY A 223 -18.36 12.25 -1.19
N SER A 224 -19.46 11.90 -1.87
CA SER A 224 -19.96 12.67 -3.01
C SER A 224 -20.63 13.97 -2.60
N ASN A 225 -21.48 13.94 -1.56
CA ASN A 225 -22.13 15.13 -1.00
C ASN A 225 -22.49 14.92 0.47
N SER A 226 -21.64 15.42 1.36
CA SER A 226 -21.83 15.28 2.81
C SER A 226 -23.10 15.97 3.33
N VAL A 227 -23.55 17.06 2.69
CA VAL A 227 -24.78 17.77 3.08
C VAL A 227 -25.99 16.94 2.70
N PHE A 228 -26.04 16.42 1.50
CA PHE A 228 -27.11 15.52 1.05
C PHE A 228 -27.18 14.25 1.91
N ALA A 229 -26.02 13.66 2.24
CA ALA A 229 -25.93 12.51 3.15
C ALA A 229 -26.58 12.81 4.51
N GLU A 230 -26.28 13.95 5.10
CA GLU A 230 -26.84 14.35 6.40
C GLU A 230 -28.35 14.59 6.33
N LEU A 231 -28.85 15.26 5.28
CA LEU A 231 -30.29 15.44 5.04
C LEU A 231 -31.02 14.12 4.79
N SER A 232 -30.33 13.11 4.23
CA SER A 232 -30.86 11.74 4.03
C SER A 232 -30.78 10.86 5.29
N GLY A 233 -30.38 11.41 6.45
CA GLY A 233 -30.31 10.69 7.71
C GLY A 233 -29.02 9.91 7.95
N ILE A 234 -28.03 9.99 7.04
CA ILE A 234 -26.73 9.32 7.20
C ILE A 234 -25.91 10.07 8.26
N ARG A 235 -25.34 9.34 9.21
CA ARG A 235 -24.45 9.89 10.25
C ARG A 235 -23.05 10.13 9.69
N VAL A 236 -22.87 11.23 8.92
CA VAL A 236 -21.62 11.61 8.21
C VAL A 236 -20.39 11.47 9.08
N LYS A 237 -20.41 12.01 10.33
CA LYS A 237 -19.28 11.93 11.25
C LYS A 237 -18.89 10.50 11.60
N LYS A 238 -19.91 9.61 11.77
CA LYS A 238 -19.67 8.19 12.03
C LYS A 238 -19.08 7.49 10.81
N MET A 239 -19.56 7.80 9.61
CA MET A 239 -19.05 7.19 8.37
C MET A 239 -17.59 7.59 8.14
N LYS A 240 -17.24 8.87 8.31
CA LYS A 240 -15.87 9.36 8.23
C LYS A 240 -14.94 8.71 9.25
N LEU A 241 -15.38 8.57 10.51
CA LEU A 241 -14.58 7.87 11.52
C LEU A 241 -14.38 6.40 11.16
N LEU A 242 -15.47 5.69 10.80
CA LEU A 242 -15.42 4.27 10.48
C LEU A 242 -14.52 3.98 9.29
N SER A 243 -14.59 4.78 8.22
CA SER A 243 -13.73 4.64 7.05
C SER A 243 -12.25 4.78 7.39
N MET A 244 -11.89 5.76 8.22
CA MET A 244 -10.52 5.95 8.69
C MET A 244 -10.04 4.79 9.57
N LEU A 245 -10.88 4.27 10.45
CA LEU A 245 -10.55 3.10 11.27
C LEU A 245 -10.33 1.85 10.42
N ILE A 246 -11.17 1.60 9.42
CA ILE A 246 -11.00 0.49 8.47
C ILE A 246 -9.70 0.70 7.66
N GLY A 247 -9.45 1.92 7.16
CA GLY A 247 -8.19 2.23 6.48
C GLY A 247 -6.96 1.94 7.35
N GLY A 248 -7.00 2.36 8.62
CA GLY A 248 -5.95 2.06 9.59
C GLY A 248 -5.76 0.56 9.84
N ALA A 249 -6.86 -0.18 9.96
CA ALA A 249 -6.82 -1.63 10.11
C ALA A 249 -6.16 -2.32 8.90
N LEU A 250 -6.47 -1.87 7.68
CA LEU A 250 -5.89 -2.40 6.44
C LEU A 250 -4.38 -2.11 6.34
N ALA A 251 -3.96 -0.89 6.69
CA ALA A 251 -2.54 -0.56 6.77
C ALA A 251 -1.82 -1.38 7.85
N GLY A 252 -2.44 -1.54 9.01
CA GLY A 252 -1.93 -2.42 10.08
C GLY A 252 -1.76 -3.85 9.59
N LEU A 253 -2.79 -4.41 8.94
CA LEU A 253 -2.73 -5.75 8.33
C LEU A 253 -1.58 -5.87 7.30
N ALA A 254 -1.32 -4.83 6.50
CA ALA A 254 -0.16 -4.82 5.60
C ALA A 254 1.15 -5.05 6.36
N GLY A 255 1.34 -4.34 7.48
CA GLY A 255 2.49 -4.50 8.36
C GLY A 255 2.56 -5.90 8.98
N GLY A 256 1.43 -6.42 9.45
CA GLY A 256 1.36 -7.77 10.02
C GLY A 256 1.71 -8.86 9.01
N LEU A 257 1.16 -8.81 7.81
CA LEU A 257 1.47 -9.78 6.74
C LEU A 257 2.93 -9.69 6.30
N LEU A 258 3.54 -8.49 6.30
CA LEU A 258 4.97 -8.34 6.05
C LEU A 258 5.80 -9.09 7.10
N VAL A 259 5.46 -8.93 8.40
CA VAL A 259 6.19 -9.61 9.49
C VAL A 259 5.98 -11.12 9.43
N LEU A 260 4.73 -11.58 9.33
CA LEU A 260 4.42 -13.01 9.41
C LEU A 260 4.82 -13.79 8.15
N GLY A 261 4.86 -13.12 6.97
CA GLY A 261 5.13 -13.77 5.70
C GLY A 261 6.49 -13.49 5.07
N MET A 262 7.24 -12.45 5.53
CA MET A 262 8.47 -12.04 4.83
C MET A 262 9.64 -11.79 5.78
N THR A 263 9.50 -10.86 6.74
CA THR A 263 10.66 -10.38 7.51
C THR A 263 10.86 -11.07 8.84
N GLN A 264 9.83 -11.67 9.39
CA GLN A 264 9.80 -12.41 10.68
C GLN A 264 10.22 -11.58 11.89
N ARG A 265 10.42 -10.28 11.73
CA ARG A 265 10.81 -9.30 12.76
C ARG A 265 10.63 -7.88 12.24
N VAL A 266 10.64 -6.90 13.14
CA VAL A 266 10.70 -5.47 12.78
C VAL A 266 12.13 -4.96 12.97
N MET A 267 12.66 -4.26 11.97
CA MET A 267 13.99 -3.69 11.97
C MET A 267 13.95 -2.20 11.60
N GLN A 268 15.02 -1.50 11.83
CA GLN A 268 15.14 -0.12 11.36
C GLN A 268 14.99 -0.07 9.83
N SER A 269 14.28 0.94 9.33
CA SER A 269 13.92 1.06 7.90
C SER A 269 13.13 -0.14 7.35
N PHE A 270 12.24 -0.72 8.19
CA PHE A 270 11.40 -1.87 7.87
C PHE A 270 10.56 -1.68 6.60
N SER A 271 10.00 -0.48 6.42
CA SER A 271 9.22 -0.13 5.24
C SER A 271 9.99 0.85 4.35
N PRO A 272 10.12 0.56 3.05
CA PRO A 272 10.69 1.49 2.07
C PRO A 272 9.67 2.54 1.60
N GLY A 273 8.64 2.86 2.39
CA GLY A 273 7.57 3.80 2.04
C GLY A 273 6.36 3.13 1.37
N TYR A 274 6.02 1.90 1.77
CA TYR A 274 4.84 1.20 1.25
C TYR A 274 3.53 1.99 1.41
N GLY A 275 3.36 2.72 2.51
CA GLY A 275 2.19 3.57 2.74
C GLY A 275 2.09 4.70 1.72
N PHE A 276 3.21 5.37 1.40
CA PHE A 276 3.25 6.41 0.37
C PHE A 276 3.04 5.83 -1.04
N THR A 277 3.67 4.70 -1.34
CA THR A 277 3.46 3.99 -2.61
C THR A 277 1.99 3.55 -2.74
N GLY A 278 1.36 3.09 -1.66
CA GLY A 278 -0.06 2.76 -1.62
C GLY A 278 -0.96 3.95 -1.94
N LEU A 279 -0.63 5.15 -1.45
CA LEU A 279 -1.33 6.39 -1.83
C LEU A 279 -1.26 6.61 -3.35
N LEU A 280 -0.07 6.47 -3.95
CA LEU A 280 0.12 6.64 -5.39
C LEU A 280 -0.69 5.61 -6.19
N ILE A 281 -0.67 4.35 -5.77
CA ILE A 281 -1.46 3.27 -6.39
C ILE A 281 -2.95 3.57 -6.29
N CYS A 282 -3.43 4.02 -5.13
CA CYS A 282 -4.83 4.37 -4.92
C CYS A 282 -5.30 5.51 -5.83
N LEU A 283 -4.48 6.56 -5.98
CA LEU A 283 -4.76 7.68 -6.87
C LEU A 283 -4.86 7.23 -8.35
N LEU A 284 -3.93 6.39 -8.80
CA LEU A 284 -3.93 5.82 -10.15
C LEU A 284 -5.09 4.85 -10.38
N ALA A 285 -5.51 4.14 -9.33
CA ALA A 285 -6.66 3.23 -9.36
C ALA A 285 -8.01 3.96 -9.18
N PHE A 286 -8.04 5.30 -9.07
CA PHE A 286 -9.27 6.09 -8.87
C PHE A 286 -10.10 5.60 -7.67
N ASN A 287 -9.48 5.11 -6.62
CA ASN A 287 -10.08 4.51 -5.42
C ASN A 287 -10.91 3.24 -5.72
N GLU A 288 -10.76 2.62 -6.91
CA GLU A 288 -11.47 1.41 -7.29
C GLU A 288 -10.71 0.16 -6.85
N PRO A 289 -11.32 -0.74 -6.01
CA PRO A 289 -10.61 -1.87 -5.43
C PRO A 289 -9.96 -2.80 -6.47
N LEU A 290 -10.67 -3.16 -7.54
CA LEU A 290 -10.14 -4.08 -8.54
C LEU A 290 -8.99 -3.47 -9.34
N LEU A 291 -9.02 -2.15 -9.61
CA LEU A 291 -7.92 -1.47 -10.30
C LEU A 291 -6.66 -1.42 -9.45
N ILE A 292 -6.79 -1.40 -8.11
CA ILE A 292 -5.64 -1.49 -7.19
C ILE A 292 -4.78 -2.72 -7.50
N LEU A 293 -5.37 -3.87 -7.82
CA LEU A 293 -4.60 -5.09 -8.13
C LEU A 293 -3.69 -4.90 -9.34
N GLY A 294 -4.23 -4.34 -10.44
CA GLY A 294 -3.45 -4.12 -11.66
C GLY A 294 -2.34 -3.09 -11.49
N ILE A 295 -2.65 -1.97 -10.81
CA ILE A 295 -1.65 -0.92 -10.55
C ILE A 295 -0.60 -1.39 -9.54
N ALA A 296 -0.98 -2.11 -8.48
CA ALA A 296 -0.04 -2.69 -7.52
C ALA A 296 0.90 -3.72 -8.21
N PHE A 297 0.39 -4.51 -9.15
CA PHE A 297 1.22 -5.39 -9.97
C PHE A 297 2.27 -4.60 -10.76
N LEU A 298 1.86 -3.55 -11.47
CA LEU A 298 2.77 -2.69 -12.23
C LEU A 298 3.85 -2.06 -11.34
N PHE A 299 3.47 -1.55 -10.16
CA PHE A 299 4.43 -0.97 -9.20
C PHE A 299 5.39 -2.02 -8.65
N SER A 300 4.90 -3.23 -8.38
CA SER A 300 5.76 -4.31 -7.88
C SER A 300 6.73 -4.83 -8.96
N VAL A 301 6.32 -4.85 -10.23
CA VAL A 301 7.21 -5.10 -11.39
C VAL A 301 8.35 -4.09 -11.41
N LEU A 302 8.04 -2.80 -11.27
CA LEU A 302 9.05 -1.74 -11.24
C LEU A 302 9.99 -1.88 -10.03
N GLN A 303 9.46 -2.13 -8.83
CA GLN A 303 10.28 -2.29 -7.62
C GLN A 303 11.15 -3.56 -7.65
N THR A 304 10.66 -4.65 -8.23
CA THR A 304 11.46 -5.89 -8.34
C THR A 304 12.48 -5.77 -9.46
N GLY A 305 12.06 -5.26 -10.62
CA GLY A 305 12.92 -5.12 -11.79
C GLY A 305 14.03 -4.09 -11.61
N SER A 306 13.79 -3.00 -10.85
CA SER A 306 14.82 -1.98 -10.58
C SER A 306 15.98 -2.53 -9.74
N VAL A 307 15.76 -3.52 -8.89
CA VAL A 307 16.84 -4.21 -8.18
C VAL A 307 17.75 -4.95 -9.17
N ASN A 308 17.17 -5.62 -10.16
CA ASN A 308 17.94 -6.29 -11.21
C ASN A 308 18.69 -5.28 -12.11
N LEU A 309 18.05 -4.16 -12.45
CA LEU A 309 18.68 -3.07 -13.16
C LEU A 309 19.91 -2.55 -12.40
N GLN A 310 19.81 -2.34 -11.08
CA GLN A 310 20.93 -1.89 -10.24
C GLN A 310 22.07 -2.93 -10.18
N LEU A 311 21.75 -4.23 -10.19
CA LEU A 311 22.76 -5.29 -10.15
C LEU A 311 23.56 -5.39 -11.46
N LEU A 312 22.95 -5.04 -12.60
CA LEU A 312 23.52 -5.19 -13.94
C LEU A 312 24.05 -3.88 -14.52
N THR A 313 23.77 -2.75 -13.88
CA THR A 313 24.12 -1.41 -14.38
C THR A 313 24.58 -0.50 -13.25
N SER A 314 25.00 0.71 -13.59
CA SER A 314 25.31 1.78 -12.62
C SER A 314 24.07 2.56 -12.15
N VAL A 315 22.88 2.23 -12.65
CA VAL A 315 21.61 2.91 -12.34
C VAL A 315 21.12 2.50 -10.95
N PRO A 316 20.88 3.45 -10.01
CA PRO A 316 20.43 3.12 -8.68
C PRO A 316 19.00 2.53 -8.65
N ALA A 317 18.69 1.65 -7.70
CA ALA A 317 17.35 1.05 -7.56
C ALA A 317 16.26 2.08 -7.22
N GLU A 318 16.63 3.20 -6.61
CA GLU A 318 15.76 4.35 -6.28
C GLU A 318 15.09 4.96 -7.51
N ILE A 319 15.62 4.69 -8.71
CA ILE A 319 15.01 5.10 -9.97
C ILE A 319 13.56 4.60 -10.11
N SER A 320 13.23 3.46 -9.50
CA SER A 320 11.86 2.96 -9.48
C SER A 320 10.89 3.96 -8.84
N GLY A 321 11.29 4.64 -7.76
CA GLY A 321 10.51 5.69 -7.11
C GLY A 321 10.29 6.89 -8.02
N VAL A 322 11.33 7.29 -8.75
CA VAL A 322 11.23 8.39 -9.73
C VAL A 322 10.29 8.02 -10.87
N LEU A 323 10.41 6.80 -11.42
CA LEU A 323 9.54 6.31 -12.48
C LEU A 323 8.07 6.25 -12.03
N GLN A 324 7.81 5.81 -10.79
CA GLN A 324 6.48 5.78 -10.18
C GLN A 324 5.92 7.20 -10.01
N ALA A 325 6.71 8.15 -9.49
CA ALA A 325 6.29 9.55 -9.30
C ALA A 325 5.94 10.21 -10.63
N ILE A 326 6.73 9.99 -11.67
CA ILE A 326 6.48 10.47 -13.03
C ILE A 326 5.14 9.93 -13.55
N MET A 327 4.89 8.63 -13.40
CA MET A 327 3.64 8.01 -13.83
C MET A 327 2.43 8.67 -13.16
N VAL A 328 2.51 8.94 -11.85
CA VAL A 328 1.44 9.61 -11.10
C VAL A 328 1.22 11.03 -11.60
N LEU A 329 2.30 11.81 -11.79
CA LEU A 329 2.21 13.18 -12.29
C LEU A 329 1.53 13.25 -13.66
N PHE A 330 1.93 12.39 -14.58
CA PHE A 330 1.32 12.34 -15.92
C PHE A 330 -0.15 11.96 -15.88
N VAL A 331 -0.53 10.95 -15.08
CA VAL A 331 -1.94 10.53 -14.96
C VAL A 331 -2.79 11.61 -14.28
N ALA A 332 -2.26 12.28 -13.25
CA ALA A 332 -2.95 13.39 -12.58
C ALA A 332 -3.17 14.57 -13.52
N ALA A 333 -2.13 14.98 -14.26
CA ALA A 333 -2.24 16.03 -15.28
C ALA A 333 -3.25 15.66 -16.36
N PHE A 334 -3.21 14.42 -16.85
CA PHE A 334 -4.10 13.94 -17.87
C PHE A 334 -5.59 13.94 -17.46
N LYS A 335 -5.87 13.59 -16.18
CA LYS A 335 -7.23 13.65 -15.64
C LYS A 335 -7.81 15.06 -15.76
N THR A 336 -7.02 16.10 -15.50
CA THR A 336 -7.43 17.50 -15.60
C THR A 336 -7.83 17.86 -17.05
N PHE A 337 -7.10 17.34 -18.04
CA PHE A 337 -7.41 17.55 -19.46
C PHE A 337 -8.61 16.74 -19.98
N MET A 338 -9.01 15.65 -19.28
CA MET A 338 -10.14 14.80 -19.70
C MET A 338 -11.48 15.23 -19.12
N VAL A 339 -11.47 15.97 -18.02
CA VAL A 339 -12.68 16.42 -17.29
C VAL A 339 -13.06 17.85 -17.66
N GLY A 340 -12.15 18.65 -18.21
CA GLY A 340 -12.45 19.94 -18.85
C GLY A 340 -12.80 19.76 -20.32
#